data_783ce8b6e27763a31aa21402674ae497
#
_entry.id   783ce8b6e27763a31aa21402674ae497
#
_cell.length_a   1.000
_cell.length_b   1.000
_cell.length_c   1.000
_cell.angle_alpha   90.00
_cell.angle_beta   90.00
_cell.angle_gamma   90.00
#
_symmetry.space_group_name_H-M   'P 1'
#
loop_
_entity.id
_entity.type
_entity.pdbx_description
1 polymer ?
#
loop_
_entity_poly.entity_id
_entity_poly.type
_entity_poly.pdbx_seq_one_letter_code
_entity_poly.pdbx_strand_id
1 'polypeptide(L)'
;EEVKRLTVLYTLAGAKGMDVSANVDVVRGCKEGIDIAFNLSKDMGIDLQTRPFIMVSVGMPGDHHVRKSFINLETCLKCDLCIPVCPTDAIPKSLVVIKDKCIGCGNCSAICPRSDIIHYEHNDRELRELLPKCLKAGAEQIELHAAVAEDESIMKEWQMISEVNPDNHISMCLDRLHLSNFAFENRVEKAKEIAGDRLIIQSDGYP
;
A
#
# COMPACT_ATOMS: atom_id res chain seq x y z
N GLU A 1 0.28 15.76 -7.06
CA GLU A 1 0.88 17.04 -6.67
C GLU A 1 1.22 17.08 -5.17
N GLU A 2 0.34 16.61 -4.31
CA GLU A 2 0.57 16.55 -2.86
C GLU A 2 1.75 15.64 -2.49
N VAL A 3 1.78 14.42 -3.02
CA VAL A 3 2.88 13.47 -2.83
C VAL A 3 4.22 14.10 -3.22
N LYS A 4 4.27 14.80 -4.34
CA LYS A 4 5.49 15.50 -4.79
C LYS A 4 5.98 16.51 -3.75
N ARG A 5 5.09 17.35 -3.20
CA ARG A 5 5.43 18.34 -2.15
C ARG A 5 5.93 17.69 -0.87
N LEU A 6 5.23 16.65 -0.40
CA LEU A 6 5.64 15.89 0.78
C LEU A 6 7.00 15.23 0.58
N THR A 7 7.24 14.66 -0.60
CA THR A 7 8.52 14.05 -0.94
C THR A 7 9.67 15.06 -0.92
N VAL A 8 9.44 16.29 -1.42
CA VAL A 8 10.45 17.37 -1.30
C VAL A 8 10.81 17.60 0.16
N LEU A 9 9.81 17.76 1.02
CA LEU A 9 10.03 18.05 2.45
C LEU A 9 10.79 16.90 3.14
N TYR A 10 10.34 15.66 2.97
CA TYR A 10 10.99 14.51 3.60
C TYR A 10 12.40 14.25 3.07
N THR A 11 12.64 14.47 1.77
CA THR A 11 13.97 14.34 1.20
C THR A 11 14.93 15.38 1.78
N LEU A 12 14.50 16.66 1.88
CA LEU A 12 15.28 17.72 2.51
C LEU A 12 15.53 17.47 4.00
N ALA A 13 14.58 16.80 4.68
CA ALA A 13 14.72 16.36 6.06
C ALA A 13 15.65 15.14 6.23
N GLY A 14 16.16 14.56 5.15
CA GLY A 14 17.13 13.45 5.18
C GLY A 14 16.52 12.05 5.17
N ALA A 15 15.25 11.89 4.78
CA ALA A 15 14.65 10.57 4.60
C ALA A 15 15.47 9.72 3.61
N LYS A 16 15.60 8.42 3.89
CA LYS A 16 16.36 7.47 3.09
C LYS A 16 15.50 6.60 2.18
N GLY A 17 14.21 6.54 2.43
CA GLY A 17 13.22 5.82 1.64
C GLY A 17 11.89 6.54 1.67
N MET A 18 11.13 6.38 0.61
CA MET A 18 9.76 6.86 0.45
C MET A 18 8.86 5.67 0.20
N ASP A 19 7.99 5.39 1.15
CA ASP A 19 6.95 4.38 1.01
C ASP A 19 5.68 5.05 0.49
N VAL A 20 5.20 4.59 -0.65
CA VAL A 20 4.06 5.18 -1.34
C VAL A 20 3.10 4.10 -1.87
N SER A 21 1.86 4.46 -2.10
CA SER A 21 0.90 3.54 -2.68
C SER A 21 1.33 3.06 -4.08
N ALA A 22 1.01 1.82 -4.43
CA ALA A 22 1.25 1.25 -5.75
C ALA A 22 0.40 1.92 -6.82
N ASN A 23 0.82 3.10 -7.25
CA ASN A 23 0.18 3.91 -8.28
C ASN A 23 1.26 4.61 -9.11
N VAL A 24 1.18 4.47 -10.42
CA VAL A 24 2.19 4.99 -11.37
C VAL A 24 2.39 6.51 -11.25
N ASP A 25 1.30 7.27 -11.10
CA ASP A 25 1.38 8.73 -11.00
C ASP A 25 1.90 9.20 -9.64
N VAL A 26 1.63 8.43 -8.58
CA VAL A 26 2.21 8.65 -7.26
C VAL A 26 3.72 8.42 -7.29
N VAL A 27 4.19 7.33 -7.90
CA VAL A 27 5.63 7.03 -8.07
C VAL A 27 6.32 8.12 -8.86
N ARG A 28 5.74 8.58 -9.98
CA ARG A 28 6.28 9.69 -10.76
C ARG A 28 6.38 10.98 -9.95
N GLY A 29 5.30 11.31 -9.22
CA GLY A 29 5.28 12.50 -8.37
C GLY A 29 6.33 12.42 -7.24
N CYS A 30 6.55 11.24 -6.68
CA CYS A 30 7.60 10.99 -5.70
C CYS A 30 9.00 11.20 -6.30
N LYS A 31 9.27 10.61 -7.47
CA LYS A 31 10.54 10.78 -8.19
C LYS A 31 10.83 12.25 -8.50
N GLU A 32 9.84 12.97 -9.05
CA GLU A 32 9.96 14.40 -9.32
C GLU A 32 10.25 15.20 -8.03
N GLY A 33 9.59 14.85 -6.91
CA GLY A 33 9.83 15.48 -5.62
C GLY A 33 11.26 15.29 -5.12
N ILE A 34 11.84 14.11 -5.27
CA ILE A 34 13.24 13.84 -4.93
C ILE A 34 14.15 14.72 -5.79
N ASP A 35 13.94 14.77 -7.10
CA ASP A 35 14.77 15.56 -8.02
C ASP A 35 14.73 17.06 -7.69
N ILE A 36 13.53 17.59 -7.35
CA ILE A 36 13.35 18.97 -6.89
C ILE A 36 14.11 19.20 -5.58
N ALA A 37 14.02 18.29 -4.61
CA ALA A 37 14.70 18.41 -3.33
C ALA A 37 16.22 18.49 -3.50
N PHE A 38 16.81 17.66 -4.37
CA PHE A 38 18.25 17.71 -4.66
C PHE A 38 18.69 18.99 -5.36
N ASN A 39 17.82 19.64 -6.13
CA ASN A 39 18.11 20.95 -6.70
C ASN A 39 18.03 22.04 -5.63
N LEU A 40 16.97 22.06 -4.83
CA LEU A 40 16.77 23.03 -3.76
C LEU A 40 17.84 22.94 -2.66
N SER A 41 18.30 21.72 -2.34
CA SER A 41 19.30 21.50 -1.29
C SER A 41 20.59 22.29 -1.53
N LYS A 42 20.99 22.43 -2.81
CA LYS A 42 22.18 23.21 -3.21
C LYS A 42 22.02 24.68 -2.87
N ASP A 43 20.85 25.25 -3.18
CA ASP A 43 20.54 26.66 -2.90
C ASP A 43 20.38 26.93 -1.41
N MET A 44 19.93 25.92 -0.64
CA MET A 44 19.71 26.00 0.79
C MET A 44 20.95 25.65 1.62
N GLY A 45 22.04 25.20 1.00
CA GLY A 45 23.23 24.73 1.71
C GLY A 45 23.01 23.43 2.51
N ILE A 46 22.03 22.61 2.12
CA ILE A 46 21.74 21.32 2.75
C ILE A 46 22.53 20.23 1.99
N ASP A 47 23.34 19.47 2.72
CA ASP A 47 24.14 18.38 2.15
C ASP A 47 23.35 17.07 2.19
N LEU A 48 22.74 16.71 1.06
CA LEU A 48 22.02 15.44 0.89
C LEU A 48 22.99 14.34 0.46
N GLN A 49 23.38 13.47 1.36
CA GLN A 49 24.38 12.41 1.14
C GLN A 49 23.90 11.27 0.23
N THR A 50 22.61 10.94 0.28
CA THR A 50 22.02 9.81 -0.45
C THR A 50 20.65 10.14 -0.97
N ARG A 51 20.37 9.66 -2.18
CA ARG A 51 19.03 9.70 -2.75
C ARG A 51 18.12 8.70 -2.04
N PRO A 52 16.93 9.10 -1.60
CA PRO A 52 15.94 8.15 -1.11
C PRO A 52 15.55 7.13 -2.18
N PHE A 53 15.41 5.86 -1.80
CA PHE A 53 14.75 4.88 -2.66
C PHE A 53 13.22 5.06 -2.62
N ILE A 54 12.53 4.59 -3.66
CA ILE A 54 11.08 4.61 -3.74
C ILE A 54 10.57 3.19 -3.60
N MET A 55 9.75 2.94 -2.58
CA MET A 55 9.06 1.69 -2.32
C MET A 55 7.57 1.87 -2.59
N VAL A 56 6.94 0.87 -3.20
CA VAL A 56 5.49 0.82 -3.37
C VAL A 56 4.90 -0.26 -2.50
N SER A 57 3.89 0.11 -1.71
CA SER A 57 3.20 -0.80 -0.82
C SER A 57 1.95 -1.38 -1.46
N VAL A 58 1.80 -2.68 -1.29
CA VAL A 58 0.60 -3.45 -1.61
C VAL A 58 0.19 -4.28 -0.39
N GLY A 59 -1.06 -4.62 -0.28
CA GLY A 59 -1.53 -5.39 0.86
C GLY A 59 -2.46 -6.52 0.43
N MET A 60 -2.76 -7.38 1.39
CA MET A 60 -3.58 -8.56 1.21
C MET A 60 -5.08 -8.23 1.17
N PRO A 61 -5.92 -9.12 0.58
CA PRO A 61 -7.35 -9.06 0.77
C PRO A 61 -7.68 -9.02 2.27
N GLY A 62 -8.46 -8.04 2.69
CA GLY A 62 -8.76 -7.83 4.10
C GLY A 62 -7.89 -6.78 4.79
N ASP A 63 -6.76 -6.42 4.23
CA ASP A 63 -6.00 -5.27 4.68
C ASP A 63 -6.74 -3.97 4.35
N HIS A 64 -6.95 -3.13 5.38
CA HIS A 64 -7.68 -1.88 5.17
C HIS A 64 -6.97 -0.90 4.27
N HIS A 65 -5.66 -1.00 4.08
CA HIS A 65 -4.90 -0.08 3.24
C HIS A 65 -5.11 -0.32 1.75
N VAL A 66 -5.52 -1.52 1.37
CA VAL A 66 -5.58 -1.96 -0.04
C VAL A 66 -6.99 -2.26 -0.50
N ARG A 67 -7.83 -2.80 0.39
CA ARG A 67 -9.21 -3.17 0.06
C ARG A 67 -10.02 -1.99 -0.45
N LYS A 68 -10.82 -2.21 -1.48
CA LYS A 68 -11.78 -1.24 -2.00
C LYS A 68 -13.18 -1.74 -1.70
N SER A 69 -14.04 -0.86 -1.19
CA SER A 69 -15.43 -1.24 -0.91
C SER A 69 -16.23 -1.35 -2.21
N PHE A 70 -17.16 -2.27 -2.19
CA PHE A 70 -18.20 -2.47 -3.19
C PHE A 70 -19.56 -2.50 -2.51
N ILE A 71 -20.55 -1.79 -3.05
CA ILE A 71 -21.91 -1.75 -2.53
C ILE A 71 -22.80 -2.54 -3.50
N ASN A 72 -23.41 -3.61 -3.02
CA ASN A 72 -24.39 -4.36 -3.80
C ASN A 72 -25.66 -3.55 -3.95
N LEU A 73 -25.83 -2.92 -5.11
CA LEU A 73 -26.98 -2.02 -5.40
C LEU A 73 -28.33 -2.75 -5.50
N GLU A 74 -28.32 -4.06 -5.76
CA GLU A 74 -29.54 -4.86 -5.87
C GLU A 74 -30.20 -5.07 -4.50
N THR A 75 -29.37 -5.24 -3.47
CA THR A 75 -29.83 -5.49 -2.09
C THR A 75 -29.75 -4.26 -1.19
N CYS A 76 -29.17 -3.18 -1.68
CA CYS A 76 -28.97 -1.93 -0.95
C CYS A 76 -30.29 -1.25 -0.60
N LEU A 77 -30.45 -0.85 0.68
CA LEU A 77 -31.61 -0.12 1.18
C LEU A 77 -31.69 1.33 0.71
N LYS A 78 -30.64 1.84 0.06
CA LYS A 78 -30.54 3.24 -0.42
C LYS A 78 -30.81 4.28 0.68
N CYS A 79 -30.37 3.98 1.89
CA CYS A 79 -30.54 4.83 3.08
C CYS A 79 -29.53 5.96 3.20
N ASP A 80 -28.52 6.01 2.31
CA ASP A 80 -27.48 7.02 2.19
C ASP A 80 -26.57 7.20 3.43
N LEU A 81 -26.70 6.37 4.46
CA LEU A 81 -25.90 6.46 5.71
C LEU A 81 -24.40 6.33 5.48
N CYS A 82 -23.97 5.58 4.44
CA CYS A 82 -22.57 5.39 4.11
C CYS A 82 -21.92 6.62 3.47
N ILE A 83 -22.69 7.55 2.91
CA ILE A 83 -22.16 8.73 2.22
C ILE A 83 -21.45 9.69 3.19
N PRO A 84 -22.10 10.20 4.26
CA PRO A 84 -21.49 11.22 5.11
C PRO A 84 -20.35 10.69 6.00
N VAL A 85 -20.19 9.37 6.13
CA VAL A 85 -19.12 8.77 6.92
C VAL A 85 -17.87 8.45 6.09
N CYS A 86 -17.92 8.66 4.77
CA CYS A 86 -16.78 8.43 3.90
C CYS A 86 -15.79 9.60 3.98
N PRO A 87 -14.58 9.44 4.53
CA PRO A 87 -13.67 10.55 4.76
C PRO A 87 -13.04 11.10 3.46
N THR A 88 -13.18 10.39 2.36
CA THR A 88 -12.57 10.75 1.07
C THR A 88 -13.60 11.04 -0.03
N ASP A 89 -14.89 11.16 0.33
CA ASP A 89 -15.98 11.34 -0.60
C ASP A 89 -16.00 10.30 -1.75
N ALA A 90 -15.61 9.06 -1.43
CA ALA A 90 -15.57 7.98 -2.41
C ALA A 90 -16.96 7.42 -2.73
N ILE A 91 -18.01 7.75 -1.95
CA ILE A 91 -19.37 7.25 -2.13
C ILE A 91 -20.29 8.40 -2.55
N PRO A 92 -20.53 8.58 -3.86
CA PRO A 92 -21.47 9.55 -4.36
C PRO A 92 -22.93 9.10 -4.17
N LYS A 93 -23.90 9.97 -4.46
CA LYS A 93 -25.35 9.64 -4.38
C LYS A 93 -25.78 8.46 -5.26
N SER A 94 -25.00 8.11 -6.28
CA SER A 94 -25.23 6.91 -7.08
C SER A 94 -24.93 5.62 -6.32
N LEU A 95 -24.25 5.69 -5.16
CA LEU A 95 -23.76 4.58 -4.35
C LEU A 95 -22.76 3.67 -5.08
N VAL A 96 -22.28 4.08 -6.26
CA VAL A 96 -21.17 3.40 -6.96
C VAL A 96 -19.86 3.96 -6.41
N VAL A 97 -19.10 3.13 -5.73
CA VAL A 97 -17.87 3.55 -5.07
C VAL A 97 -16.83 3.97 -6.10
N ILE A 98 -16.26 5.16 -5.92
CA ILE A 98 -15.13 5.65 -6.72
C ILE A 98 -13.85 5.01 -6.15
N LYS A 99 -13.38 3.96 -6.82
CA LYS A 99 -12.27 3.12 -6.33
C LYS A 99 -11.00 3.92 -6.05
N ASP A 100 -10.65 4.87 -6.90
CA ASP A 100 -9.45 5.71 -6.73
C ASP A 100 -9.48 6.61 -5.49
N LYS A 101 -10.68 6.92 -5.00
CA LYS A 101 -10.87 7.69 -3.77
C LYS A 101 -11.01 6.81 -2.53
N CYS A 102 -11.40 5.55 -2.70
CA CYS A 102 -11.65 4.66 -1.57
C CYS A 102 -10.32 4.24 -0.91
N ILE A 103 -10.19 4.53 0.38
CA ILE A 103 -9.03 4.14 1.20
C ILE A 103 -9.28 2.87 2.03
N GLY A 104 -10.39 2.16 1.84
CA GLY A 104 -10.67 0.91 2.53
C GLY A 104 -10.94 0.99 4.03
N CYS A 105 -11.15 2.18 4.59
CA CYS A 105 -11.25 2.42 6.06
C CYS A 105 -12.36 1.64 6.79
N GLY A 106 -13.39 1.16 6.08
CA GLY A 106 -14.45 0.36 6.68
C GLY A 106 -15.63 1.14 7.28
N ASN A 107 -15.59 2.48 7.36
CA ASN A 107 -16.65 3.28 7.97
C ASN A 107 -18.05 3.03 7.34
N CYS A 108 -18.08 2.86 6.02
CA CYS A 108 -19.31 2.58 5.29
C CYS A 108 -19.91 1.22 5.69
N SER A 109 -19.08 0.20 5.88
CA SER A 109 -19.50 -1.12 6.32
C SER A 109 -19.98 -1.09 7.78
N ALA A 110 -19.27 -0.35 8.65
CA ALA A 110 -19.61 -0.24 10.07
C ALA A 110 -20.97 0.46 10.31
N ILE A 111 -21.32 1.46 9.48
CA ILE A 111 -22.61 2.18 9.61
C ILE A 111 -23.77 1.48 8.90
N CYS A 112 -23.48 0.56 7.98
CA CYS A 112 -24.51 -0.11 7.20
C CYS A 112 -25.38 -0.99 8.12
N PRO A 113 -26.71 -0.84 8.10
CA PRO A 113 -27.60 -1.64 8.95
C PRO A 113 -27.65 -3.11 8.54
N ARG A 114 -27.04 -3.47 7.41
CA ARG A 114 -26.95 -4.84 6.89
C ARG A 114 -25.53 -5.19 6.53
N SER A 115 -25.01 -6.26 7.09
CA SER A 115 -23.62 -6.74 6.90
C SER A 115 -23.35 -7.36 5.52
N ASP A 116 -24.41 -7.71 4.77
CA ASP A 116 -24.34 -8.42 3.50
C ASP A 116 -24.34 -7.49 2.26
N ILE A 117 -24.35 -6.17 2.46
CA ILE A 117 -24.45 -5.19 1.36
C ILE A 117 -23.09 -4.67 0.92
N ILE A 118 -22.19 -4.43 1.88
CA ILE A 118 -20.87 -3.84 1.57
C ILE A 118 -19.81 -4.92 1.66
N HIS A 119 -19.17 -5.17 0.54
CA HIS A 119 -18.09 -6.14 0.39
C HIS A 119 -16.79 -5.42 0.02
N TYR A 120 -15.68 -6.13 0.10
CA TYR A 120 -14.38 -5.63 -0.32
C TYR A 120 -13.87 -6.51 -1.46
N GLU A 121 -13.42 -5.86 -2.51
CA GLU A 121 -12.84 -6.52 -3.67
C GLU A 121 -11.31 -6.44 -3.60
N HIS A 122 -10.68 -7.52 -3.96
CA HIS A 122 -9.27 -7.62 -4.25
C HIS A 122 -9.08 -8.22 -5.63
N ASN A 123 -8.12 -7.70 -6.39
CA ASN A 123 -7.88 -8.16 -7.75
C ASN A 123 -6.39 -8.47 -7.95
N ASP A 124 -6.00 -9.72 -7.69
CA ASP A 124 -4.63 -10.23 -7.86
C ASP A 124 -4.05 -9.97 -9.25
N ARG A 125 -4.93 -9.97 -10.27
CA ARG A 125 -4.53 -9.73 -11.65
C ARG A 125 -4.05 -8.30 -11.87
N GLU A 126 -4.66 -7.35 -11.19
CA GLU A 126 -4.27 -5.94 -11.26
C GLU A 126 -2.85 -5.72 -10.72
N LEU A 127 -2.44 -6.42 -9.67
CA LEU A 127 -1.10 -6.29 -9.10
C LEU A 127 -0.01 -6.80 -10.07
N ARG A 128 -0.22 -7.95 -10.71
CA ARG A 128 0.71 -8.47 -11.73
C ARG A 128 0.92 -7.53 -12.91
N GLU A 129 -0.10 -6.72 -13.23
CA GLU A 129 -0.01 -5.71 -14.29
C GLU A 129 0.49 -4.36 -13.79
N LEU A 130 0.17 -4.00 -12.55
CA LEU A 130 0.46 -2.70 -11.96
C LEU A 130 1.91 -2.59 -11.50
N LEU A 131 2.42 -3.60 -10.79
CA LEU A 131 3.76 -3.54 -10.18
C LEU A 131 4.88 -3.31 -11.20
N PRO A 132 4.92 -4.00 -12.36
CA PRO A 132 5.91 -3.70 -13.40
C PRO A 132 5.81 -2.26 -13.93
N LYS A 133 4.61 -1.67 -13.97
CA LYS A 133 4.42 -0.27 -14.39
C LYS A 133 4.98 0.70 -13.34
N CYS A 134 4.81 0.39 -12.04
CA CYS A 134 5.39 1.17 -10.95
C CYS A 134 6.92 1.11 -10.95
N LEU A 135 7.50 -0.09 -11.13
CA LEU A 135 8.96 -0.26 -11.27
C LEU A 135 9.50 0.55 -12.45
N LYS A 136 8.83 0.47 -13.62
CA LYS A 136 9.20 1.27 -14.79
C LYS A 136 9.06 2.77 -14.57
N ALA A 137 8.15 3.21 -13.72
CA ALA A 137 7.97 4.61 -13.36
C ALA A 137 9.04 5.14 -12.40
N GLY A 138 9.78 4.25 -11.73
CA GLY A 138 10.90 4.60 -10.85
C GLY A 138 10.80 4.05 -9.43
N ALA A 139 9.84 3.18 -9.12
CA ALA A 139 9.88 2.40 -7.89
C ALA A 139 11.05 1.40 -7.95
N GLU A 140 11.70 1.19 -6.82
CA GLU A 140 12.88 0.33 -6.69
C GLU A 140 12.60 -0.88 -5.82
N GLN A 141 11.67 -0.75 -4.89
CA GLN A 141 11.28 -1.80 -3.96
C GLN A 141 9.76 -1.98 -3.94
N ILE A 142 9.33 -3.16 -3.53
CA ILE A 142 7.93 -3.49 -3.30
C ILE A 142 7.81 -4.00 -1.87
N GLU A 143 6.84 -3.46 -1.15
CA GLU A 143 6.45 -3.91 0.17
C GLU A 143 5.11 -4.64 0.10
N LEU A 144 5.05 -5.80 0.74
CA LEU A 144 3.81 -6.50 0.99
C LEU A 144 3.37 -6.29 2.44
N HIS A 145 2.25 -5.61 2.64
CA HIS A 145 1.63 -5.47 3.94
C HIS A 145 0.86 -6.76 4.28
N ALA A 146 1.50 -7.63 5.07
CA ALA A 146 1.02 -8.98 5.36
C ALA A 146 0.33 -9.06 6.74
N ALA A 147 -0.55 -8.11 7.03
CA ALA A 147 -1.22 -7.94 8.34
C ALA A 147 -2.45 -8.84 8.54
N VAL A 148 -2.59 -9.93 7.80
CA VAL A 148 -3.68 -10.90 7.96
C VAL A 148 -3.16 -12.23 8.50
N ALA A 149 -4.03 -13.01 9.15
CA ALA A 149 -3.61 -14.25 9.82
C ALA A 149 -3.36 -15.43 8.86
N GLU A 150 -3.90 -15.40 7.64
CA GLU A 150 -3.85 -16.49 6.69
C GLU A 150 -2.53 -16.46 5.89
N ASP A 151 -1.80 -17.60 5.86
CA ASP A 151 -0.46 -17.70 5.27
C ASP A 151 -0.44 -18.06 3.78
N GLU A 152 -1.40 -18.85 3.30
CA GLU A 152 -1.34 -19.40 1.94
C GLU A 152 -1.42 -18.30 0.88
N SER A 153 -2.37 -17.41 1.01
CA SER A 153 -2.53 -16.27 0.10
C SER A 153 -1.34 -15.32 0.17
N ILE A 154 -0.82 -15.08 1.39
CA ILE A 154 0.36 -14.23 1.60
C ILE A 154 1.57 -14.80 0.87
N MET A 155 1.86 -16.08 1.02
CA MET A 155 3.03 -16.69 0.38
C MET A 155 2.89 -16.75 -1.15
N LYS A 156 1.67 -16.93 -1.66
CA LYS A 156 1.39 -16.85 -3.10
C LYS A 156 1.65 -15.45 -3.66
N GLU A 157 1.20 -14.43 -2.95
CA GLU A 157 1.42 -13.03 -3.32
C GLU A 157 2.92 -12.67 -3.22
N TRP A 158 3.57 -13.13 -2.16
CA TRP A 158 5.01 -12.93 -1.93
C TRP A 158 5.86 -13.58 -3.03
N GLN A 159 5.50 -14.77 -3.46
CA GLN A 159 6.14 -15.44 -4.59
C GLN A 159 6.01 -14.58 -5.86
N MET A 160 4.81 -14.07 -6.14
CA MET A 160 4.56 -13.21 -7.30
C MET A 160 5.38 -11.91 -7.24
N ILE A 161 5.47 -11.25 -6.08
CA ILE A 161 6.28 -10.04 -5.88
C ILE A 161 7.76 -10.35 -6.12
N SER A 162 8.25 -11.48 -5.62
CA SER A 162 9.63 -11.92 -5.83
C SER A 162 9.96 -12.15 -7.30
N GLU A 163 9.01 -12.67 -8.07
CA GLU A 163 9.14 -12.88 -9.52
C GLU A 163 9.12 -11.55 -10.31
N VAL A 164 8.28 -10.61 -9.89
CA VAL A 164 8.15 -9.29 -10.55
C VAL A 164 9.35 -8.40 -10.30
N ASN A 165 10.00 -8.50 -9.15
CA ASN A 165 11.16 -7.70 -8.75
C ASN A 165 12.35 -8.59 -8.35
N PRO A 166 12.96 -9.32 -9.32
CA PRO A 166 13.96 -10.33 -9.01
C PRO A 166 15.31 -9.76 -8.56
N ASP A 167 15.63 -8.54 -8.93
CA ASP A 167 16.97 -7.95 -8.77
C ASP A 167 17.11 -7.05 -7.54
N ASN A 168 15.97 -6.61 -6.97
CA ASN A 168 15.99 -5.66 -5.86
C ASN A 168 15.46 -6.29 -4.55
N HIS A 169 15.67 -5.58 -3.45
CA HIS A 169 15.06 -5.96 -2.19
C HIS A 169 13.55 -5.86 -2.26
N ILE A 170 12.90 -6.76 -1.56
CA ILE A 170 11.46 -6.79 -1.34
C ILE A 170 11.18 -6.84 0.15
N SER A 171 10.15 -6.15 0.59
CA SER A 171 9.83 -5.97 1.99
C SER A 171 8.52 -6.63 2.36
N MET A 172 8.49 -7.30 3.50
CA MET A 172 7.25 -7.81 4.10
C MET A 172 7.00 -7.08 5.41
N CYS A 173 5.89 -6.36 5.48
CA CYS A 173 5.43 -5.71 6.70
C CYS A 173 4.59 -6.69 7.52
N LEU A 174 4.95 -6.88 8.78
CA LEU A 174 4.33 -7.82 9.69
C LEU A 174 3.81 -7.09 10.93
N ASP A 175 2.55 -7.35 11.25
CA ASP A 175 1.88 -6.87 12.44
C ASP A 175 1.72 -8.03 13.44
N ARG A 176 2.08 -7.79 14.69
CA ARG A 176 1.92 -8.76 15.77
C ARG A 176 0.50 -8.84 16.36
N LEU A 177 -0.40 -7.94 15.98
CA LEU A 177 -1.77 -7.96 16.47
C LEU A 177 -2.52 -9.26 16.14
N HIS A 178 -2.17 -9.87 15.01
CA HIS A 178 -2.84 -11.06 14.49
C HIS A 178 -1.97 -12.32 14.47
N LEU A 179 -0.70 -12.21 14.88
CA LEU A 179 0.26 -13.31 14.81
C LEU A 179 0.81 -13.68 16.19
N SER A 180 0.75 -14.96 16.54
CA SER A 180 1.57 -15.50 17.65
C SER A 180 3.06 -15.44 17.27
N ASN A 181 3.96 -15.55 18.27
CA ASN A 181 5.40 -15.60 17.99
C ASN A 181 5.74 -16.74 17.02
N PHE A 182 5.17 -17.91 17.23
CA PHE A 182 5.38 -19.07 16.35
C PHE A 182 4.92 -18.81 14.92
N ALA A 183 3.72 -18.22 14.73
CA ALA A 183 3.22 -17.88 13.40
C ALA A 183 4.07 -16.81 12.73
N PHE A 184 4.54 -15.83 13.49
CA PHE A 184 5.44 -14.78 13.01
C PHE A 184 6.78 -15.38 12.52
N GLU A 185 7.45 -16.19 13.35
CA GLU A 185 8.71 -16.83 12.99
C GLU A 185 8.57 -17.70 11.74
N ASN A 186 7.56 -18.56 11.70
CA ASN A 186 7.27 -19.42 10.55
C ASN A 186 7.03 -18.61 9.26
N ARG A 187 6.34 -17.47 9.35
CA ARG A 187 6.11 -16.59 8.20
C ARG A 187 7.39 -15.96 7.70
N VAL A 188 8.26 -15.50 8.60
CA VAL A 188 9.57 -14.93 8.25
C VAL A 188 10.46 -15.99 7.60
N GLU A 189 10.48 -17.22 8.12
CA GLU A 189 11.26 -18.33 7.52
C GLU A 189 10.79 -18.61 6.10
N LYS A 190 9.50 -18.78 5.87
CA LYS A 190 8.92 -18.98 4.54
C LYS A 190 9.20 -17.80 3.60
N ALA A 191 9.09 -16.57 4.10
CA ALA A 191 9.40 -15.39 3.29
C ALA A 191 10.87 -15.36 2.88
N LYS A 192 11.77 -15.78 3.75
CA LYS A 192 13.20 -15.89 3.47
C LYS A 192 13.53 -17.00 2.47
N GLU A 193 12.84 -18.13 2.51
CA GLU A 193 13.00 -19.21 1.53
C GLU A 193 12.72 -18.71 0.09
N ILE A 194 11.74 -17.81 -0.08
CA ILE A 194 11.36 -17.26 -1.39
C ILE A 194 12.29 -16.12 -1.81
N ALA A 195 12.57 -15.17 -0.92
CA ALA A 195 13.29 -13.94 -1.25
C ALA A 195 14.81 -14.02 -1.05
N GLY A 196 15.29 -14.97 -0.25
CA GLY A 196 16.71 -15.09 0.11
C GLY A 196 17.22 -13.83 0.80
N ASP A 197 18.42 -13.39 0.40
CA ASP A 197 19.07 -12.21 0.98
C ASP A 197 18.43 -10.87 0.55
N ARG A 198 17.42 -10.90 -0.31
CA ARG A 198 16.66 -9.70 -0.71
C ARG A 198 15.54 -9.34 0.28
N LEU A 199 15.26 -10.22 1.25
CA LEU A 199 14.21 -10.01 2.22
C LEU A 199 14.53 -8.85 3.17
N ILE A 200 13.59 -7.93 3.29
CA ILE A 200 13.51 -6.95 4.37
C ILE A 200 12.25 -7.24 5.18
N ILE A 201 12.37 -7.28 6.49
CA ILE A 201 11.21 -7.33 7.38
C ILE A 201 10.96 -5.94 7.95
N GLN A 202 9.78 -5.43 7.73
CA GLN A 202 9.26 -4.26 8.42
C GLN A 202 8.36 -4.73 9.57
N SER A 203 8.53 -4.11 10.71
CA SER A 203 7.77 -4.44 11.90
C SER A 203 6.96 -3.23 12.31
N ASP A 204 5.65 -3.30 12.17
CA ASP A 204 4.78 -2.29 12.71
C ASP A 204 4.81 -2.36 14.24
N GLY A 205 4.99 -1.20 14.85
CA GLY A 205 4.99 -1.10 16.31
C GLY A 205 3.61 -1.44 16.87
N TYR A 206 3.61 -1.98 18.09
CA TYR A 206 2.37 -2.10 18.86
C TYR A 206 1.99 -0.71 19.38
N PRO A 207 0.73 -0.26 19.21
CA PRO A 207 0.27 1.02 19.73
C PRO A 207 0.24 1.08 21.25
#